data_06d2d6b907ef6aea44948fa68b51f866
#
_entry.id   06d2d6b907ef6aea44948fa68b51f866
#
_cell.length_a   1.000
_cell.length_b   1.000
_cell.length_c   1.000
_cell.angle_alpha   90.00
_cell.angle_beta   90.00
_cell.angle_gamma   90.00
#
_symmetry.space_group_name_H-M   'P 1'
#
loop_
_entity.id
_entity.type
_entity.pdbx_description
1 polymer ?
#
loop_
_entity_poly.entity_id
_entity_poly.type
_entity_poly.pdbx_seq_one_letter_code
_entity_poly.pdbx_strand_id
1 'polypeptide(L)'
;NGNSEDVFEYRDESEVTRGLFDLITVYQRLLAGYVVFVDELDRSLHTKAVQEFIKYFYDLTKDHASQLIATTHDANVMDLDLLRQDEIWFIERQKDHSSKMYSLNEYKTRFDKKVVKDYLLGRYGALPVFKQAALWRDDEEEEDENEEAFK
;
A
#
# COMPACT_ATOMS: atom_id res chain seq x y z
N ASN A 1 -20.26 13.02 44.39
CA ASN A 1 -20.38 11.89 43.49
C ASN A 1 -20.80 12.41 42.12
N GLY A 2 -19.87 13.03 41.41
CA GLY A 2 -20.10 13.49 40.04
C GLY A 2 -19.65 12.41 39.07
N ASN A 3 -20.61 11.83 38.35
CA ASN A 3 -20.29 11.22 37.06
C ASN A 3 -19.98 12.38 36.11
N SER A 4 -18.73 12.81 36.05
CA SER A 4 -18.23 13.50 34.89
C SER A 4 -18.14 12.41 33.81
N GLU A 5 -19.06 12.38 32.87
CA GLU A 5 -18.86 11.73 31.60
C GLU A 5 -17.68 12.49 30.97
N ASP A 6 -16.51 11.89 31.03
CA ASP A 6 -15.35 12.38 30.30
C ASP A 6 -15.66 12.20 28.80
N VAL A 7 -16.18 13.26 28.18
CA VAL A 7 -16.42 13.32 26.75
C VAL A 7 -15.06 13.50 26.08
N PHE A 8 -14.52 12.43 25.54
CA PHE A 8 -13.31 12.50 24.72
C PHE A 8 -13.69 13.11 23.36
N GLU A 9 -13.00 14.17 22.99
CA GLU A 9 -13.14 14.70 21.64
C GLU A 9 -12.38 13.81 20.63
N TYR A 10 -12.90 13.67 19.40
CA TYR A 10 -12.25 12.93 18.32
C TYR A 10 -10.77 13.33 18.12
N ARG A 11 -10.43 14.58 18.43
CA ARG A 11 -9.06 15.13 18.32
C ARG A 11 -8.09 14.56 19.37
N ASP A 12 -8.63 14.11 20.49
CA ASP A 12 -7.82 13.58 21.61
C ASP A 12 -7.52 12.09 21.43
N GLU A 13 -8.17 11.45 20.47
CA GLU A 13 -7.97 10.06 20.15
C GLU A 13 -6.65 9.80 19.41
N SER A 14 -6.13 8.58 19.56
CA SER A 14 -4.95 8.14 18.81
C SER A 14 -5.22 8.14 17.30
N GLU A 15 -4.16 8.26 16.50
CA GLU A 15 -4.29 8.18 15.03
C GLU A 15 -4.92 6.87 14.57
N VAL A 16 -4.60 5.75 15.25
CA VAL A 16 -5.19 4.43 14.97
C VAL A 16 -6.70 4.47 15.24
N THR A 17 -7.12 5.00 16.38
CA THR A 17 -8.56 5.12 16.73
C THR A 17 -9.29 5.98 15.72
N ARG A 18 -8.73 7.12 15.33
CA ARG A 18 -9.30 7.99 14.30
C ARG A 18 -9.42 7.27 12.95
N GLY A 19 -8.37 6.55 12.52
CA GLY A 19 -8.42 5.75 11.30
C GLY A 19 -9.55 4.71 11.30
N LEU A 20 -9.80 4.05 12.44
CA LEU A 20 -10.92 3.12 12.57
C LEU A 20 -12.29 3.82 12.47
N PHE A 21 -12.46 5.00 13.06
CA PHE A 21 -13.69 5.80 12.91
C PHE A 21 -13.91 6.24 11.46
N ASP A 22 -12.85 6.61 10.75
CA ASP A 22 -12.93 6.99 9.34
C ASP A 22 -13.41 5.81 8.50
N LEU A 23 -12.92 4.58 8.77
CA LEU A 23 -13.40 3.37 8.10
C LEU A 23 -14.88 3.08 8.34
N ILE A 24 -15.42 3.37 9.53
CA ILE A 24 -16.86 3.23 9.81
C ILE A 24 -17.65 4.16 8.88
N THR A 25 -17.19 5.40 8.69
CA THR A 25 -17.82 6.36 7.78
C THR A 25 -17.78 5.87 6.33
N VAL A 26 -16.66 5.29 5.90
CA VAL A 26 -16.52 4.66 4.59
C VAL A 26 -17.54 3.54 4.40
N TYR A 27 -17.70 2.64 5.39
CA TYR A 27 -18.69 1.57 5.33
C TYR A 27 -20.12 2.10 5.19
N GLN A 28 -20.50 3.13 5.95
CA GLN A 28 -21.82 3.72 5.85
C GLN A 28 -22.13 4.21 4.42
N ARG A 29 -21.15 4.80 3.74
CA ARG A 29 -21.28 5.23 2.35
C ARG A 29 -21.38 4.06 1.38
N LEU A 30 -20.57 3.03 1.58
CA LEU A 30 -20.60 1.82 0.74
C LEU A 30 -21.94 1.09 0.89
N LEU A 31 -22.46 0.92 2.10
CA LEU A 31 -23.79 0.34 2.33
C LEU A 31 -24.94 1.16 1.72
N ALA A 32 -24.74 2.46 1.56
CA ALA A 32 -25.69 3.33 0.87
C ALA A 32 -25.56 3.29 -0.68
N GLY A 33 -24.68 2.44 -1.24
CA GLY A 33 -24.50 2.26 -2.68
C GLY A 33 -23.62 3.29 -3.36
N TYR A 34 -22.75 3.98 -2.62
CA TYR A 34 -21.86 4.99 -3.20
C TYR A 34 -20.56 4.36 -3.73
N VAL A 35 -19.95 5.05 -4.70
CA VAL A 35 -18.55 4.88 -5.05
C VAL A 35 -17.72 5.72 -4.08
N VAL A 36 -16.80 5.09 -3.36
CA VAL A 36 -15.97 5.75 -2.35
C VAL A 36 -14.50 5.66 -2.74
N PHE A 37 -13.82 6.81 -2.71
CA PHE A 37 -12.37 6.91 -2.89
C PHE A 37 -11.72 7.10 -1.52
N VAL A 38 -10.72 6.27 -1.22
CA VAL A 38 -9.93 6.36 0.01
C VAL A 38 -8.47 6.48 -0.37
N ASP A 39 -7.86 7.60 -0.04
CA ASP A 39 -6.42 7.78 -0.23
C ASP A 39 -5.66 7.31 1.01
N GLU A 40 -4.57 6.55 0.81
CA GLU A 40 -3.76 5.95 1.88
C GLU A 40 -4.61 5.13 2.88
N LEU A 41 -5.32 4.12 2.40
CA LEU A 41 -6.16 3.25 3.22
C LEU A 41 -5.42 2.60 4.41
N ASP A 42 -4.12 2.40 4.27
CA ASP A 42 -3.22 1.86 5.30
C ASP A 42 -2.71 2.92 6.29
N ARG A 43 -3.09 4.19 6.14
CA ARG A 43 -2.62 5.26 7.02
C ARG A 43 -2.98 4.98 8.46
N SER A 44 -1.96 4.89 9.32
CA SER A 44 -2.08 4.61 10.76
C SER A 44 -2.71 3.26 11.11
N LEU A 45 -2.91 2.37 10.13
CA LEU A 45 -3.50 1.05 10.33
C LEU A 45 -2.48 -0.07 10.07
N HIS A 46 -2.57 -1.13 10.85
CA HIS A 46 -1.81 -2.34 10.57
C HIS A 46 -2.39 -3.07 9.35
N THR A 47 -1.52 -3.64 8.49
CA THR A 47 -1.91 -4.43 7.31
C THR A 47 -3.12 -5.34 7.55
N LYS A 48 -3.12 -6.04 8.69
CA LYS A 48 -4.20 -6.97 9.04
C LYS A 48 -5.55 -6.26 9.18
N ALA A 49 -5.58 -5.05 9.74
CA ALA A 49 -6.81 -4.27 9.85
C ALA A 49 -7.33 -3.85 8.47
N VAL A 50 -6.43 -3.48 7.55
CA VAL A 50 -6.78 -3.15 6.16
C VAL A 50 -7.33 -4.37 5.43
N GLN A 51 -6.71 -5.55 5.58
CA GLN A 51 -7.19 -6.80 4.99
C GLN A 51 -8.58 -7.19 5.52
N GLU A 52 -8.82 -7.10 6.83
CA GLU A 52 -10.13 -7.37 7.42
C GLU A 52 -11.17 -6.35 6.94
N PHE A 53 -10.81 -5.06 6.81
CA PHE A 53 -11.68 -4.05 6.25
C PHE A 53 -12.12 -4.41 4.81
N ILE A 54 -11.19 -4.80 3.94
CA ILE A 54 -11.50 -5.20 2.56
C ILE A 54 -12.40 -6.43 2.54
N LYS A 55 -12.13 -7.43 3.40
CA LYS A 55 -12.95 -8.64 3.53
C LYS A 55 -14.37 -8.30 3.93
N TYR A 56 -14.55 -7.46 4.97
CA TYR A 56 -15.87 -7.00 5.39
C TYR A 56 -16.56 -6.16 4.30
N PHE A 57 -15.82 -5.40 3.51
CA PHE A 57 -16.38 -4.70 2.36
C PHE A 57 -17.06 -5.69 1.41
N TYR A 58 -16.42 -6.77 1.00
CA TYR A 58 -17.04 -7.77 0.12
C TYR A 58 -18.25 -8.43 0.78
N ASP A 59 -18.16 -8.80 2.05
CA ASP A 59 -19.24 -9.49 2.75
C ASP A 59 -20.49 -8.61 2.91
N LEU A 60 -20.31 -7.34 3.24
CA LEU A 60 -21.40 -6.42 3.56
C LEU A 60 -21.99 -5.73 2.33
N THR A 61 -21.23 -5.63 1.24
CA THR A 61 -21.69 -4.85 0.06
C THR A 61 -22.09 -5.72 -1.13
N LYS A 62 -22.07 -7.05 -1.01
CA LYS A 62 -22.38 -8.00 -2.09
C LYS A 62 -23.73 -7.75 -2.78
N ASP A 63 -24.71 -7.22 -2.05
CA ASP A 63 -26.05 -6.91 -2.54
C ASP A 63 -26.25 -5.41 -2.84
N HIS A 64 -25.17 -4.61 -2.80
CA HIS A 64 -25.18 -3.18 -3.02
C HIS A 64 -24.39 -2.81 -4.29
N ALA A 65 -24.90 -1.83 -5.04
CA ALA A 65 -24.19 -1.27 -6.20
C ALA A 65 -23.14 -0.25 -5.73
N SER A 66 -22.17 -0.68 -4.95
CA SER A 66 -21.12 0.16 -4.38
C SER A 66 -19.74 -0.22 -4.92
N GLN A 67 -18.81 0.73 -4.90
CA GLN A 67 -17.44 0.51 -5.31
C GLN A 67 -16.48 1.19 -4.33
N LEU A 68 -15.42 0.48 -3.96
CA LEU A 68 -14.30 1.02 -3.21
C LEU A 68 -13.10 1.17 -4.13
N ILE A 69 -12.53 2.37 -4.19
CA ILE A 69 -11.26 2.64 -4.86
C ILE A 69 -10.32 3.18 -3.79
N ALA A 70 -9.24 2.46 -3.52
CA ALA A 70 -8.31 2.83 -2.47
C ALA A 70 -6.87 2.84 -2.97
N THR A 71 -6.07 3.80 -2.48
CA THR A 71 -4.62 3.76 -2.61
C THR A 71 -3.99 3.21 -1.35
N THR A 72 -2.83 2.57 -1.47
CA THR A 72 -2.04 2.06 -0.35
C THR A 72 -0.56 2.03 -0.70
N HIS A 73 0.29 2.19 0.29
CA HIS A 73 1.73 1.97 0.18
C HIS A 73 2.15 0.60 0.72
N ASP A 74 1.24 -0.13 1.36
CA ASP A 74 1.52 -1.45 1.92
C ASP A 74 1.35 -2.56 0.88
N ALA A 75 2.46 -3.06 0.36
CA ALA A 75 2.47 -4.16 -0.61
C ALA A 75 1.79 -5.44 -0.08
N ASN A 76 1.75 -5.65 1.25
CA ASN A 76 1.15 -6.84 1.83
C ASN A 76 -0.38 -6.87 1.76
N VAL A 77 -1.01 -5.76 1.33
CA VAL A 77 -2.45 -5.73 1.02
C VAL A 77 -2.75 -6.52 -0.26
N MET A 78 -1.76 -6.73 -1.15
CA MET A 78 -1.91 -7.49 -2.40
C MET A 78 -1.99 -9.00 -2.12
N ASP A 79 -3.06 -9.44 -1.49
CA ASP A 79 -3.35 -10.84 -1.19
C ASP A 79 -4.35 -11.40 -2.20
N LEU A 80 -3.93 -12.37 -3.01
CA LEU A 80 -4.79 -12.99 -4.03
C LEU A 80 -5.83 -13.97 -3.44
N ASP A 81 -5.74 -14.29 -2.15
CA ASP A 81 -6.84 -14.99 -1.45
C ASP A 81 -7.98 -14.00 -1.11
N LEU A 82 -7.70 -12.68 -1.17
CA LEU A 82 -8.64 -11.60 -0.86
C LEU A 82 -9.03 -10.78 -2.09
N LEU A 83 -8.08 -10.44 -2.95
CA LEU A 83 -8.26 -9.57 -4.12
C LEU A 83 -8.07 -10.36 -5.41
N ARG A 84 -8.84 -10.03 -6.44
CA ARG A 84 -8.59 -10.54 -7.79
C ARG A 84 -7.46 -9.75 -8.46
N GLN A 85 -6.79 -10.35 -9.44
CA GLN A 85 -5.71 -9.69 -10.17
C GLN A 85 -6.17 -8.42 -10.91
N ASP A 86 -7.42 -8.39 -11.39
CA ASP A 86 -8.00 -7.24 -12.08
C ASP A 86 -8.40 -6.09 -11.12
N GLU A 87 -8.39 -6.34 -9.82
CA GLU A 87 -8.64 -5.34 -8.77
C GLU A 87 -7.36 -4.67 -8.29
N ILE A 88 -6.19 -5.24 -8.60
CA ILE A 88 -4.89 -4.69 -8.20
C ILE A 88 -4.32 -3.87 -9.35
N TRP A 89 -4.08 -2.59 -9.08
CA TRP A 89 -3.56 -1.62 -10.04
C TRP A 89 -2.28 -0.98 -9.54
N PHE A 90 -1.32 -0.80 -10.42
CA PHE A 90 -0.06 -0.12 -10.16
C PHE A 90 -0.05 1.25 -10.81
N ILE A 91 0.54 2.22 -10.13
CA ILE A 91 0.79 3.56 -10.66
C ILE A 91 2.29 3.77 -10.66
N GLU A 92 2.86 4.01 -11.83
CA GLU A 92 4.28 4.22 -12.02
C GLU A 92 4.53 5.63 -12.58
N ARG A 93 5.44 6.37 -11.93
CA ARG A 93 5.88 7.66 -12.46
C ARG A 93 6.93 7.44 -13.53
N GLN A 94 6.68 7.98 -14.72
CA GLN A 94 7.58 7.91 -15.86
C GLN A 94 8.67 9.01 -15.78
N LYS A 95 9.72 8.85 -16.60
CA LYS A 95 10.83 9.82 -16.66
C LYS A 95 10.41 11.21 -17.15
N ASP A 96 9.38 11.28 -17.96
CA ASP A 96 8.78 12.51 -18.47
C ASP A 96 7.79 13.18 -17.49
N HIS A 97 7.76 12.68 -16.24
CA HIS A 97 6.86 13.09 -15.16
C HIS A 97 5.38 12.71 -15.35
N SER A 98 5.01 12.02 -16.42
CA SER A 98 3.68 11.42 -16.55
C SER A 98 3.52 10.25 -15.59
N SER A 99 2.28 9.82 -15.38
CA SER A 99 1.97 8.59 -14.62
C SER A 99 1.34 7.57 -15.54
N LYS A 100 1.79 6.33 -15.44
CA LYS A 100 1.19 5.18 -16.12
C LYS A 100 0.48 4.32 -15.09
N MET A 101 -0.76 3.94 -15.40
CA MET A 101 -1.55 3.01 -14.60
C MET A 101 -1.78 1.72 -15.38
N TYR A 102 -1.63 0.57 -14.72
CA TYR A 102 -1.80 -0.76 -15.31
C TYR A 102 -2.21 -1.78 -14.25
N SER A 103 -2.93 -2.82 -14.66
CA SER A 103 -3.44 -3.86 -13.76
C SER A 103 -2.43 -5.00 -13.61
N LEU A 104 -2.43 -5.65 -12.44
CA LEU A 104 -1.72 -6.90 -12.23
C LEU A 104 -2.15 -7.98 -13.24
N ASN A 105 -3.39 -7.94 -13.71
CA ASN A 105 -3.93 -8.86 -14.70
C ASN A 105 -3.26 -8.77 -16.09
N GLU A 106 -2.53 -7.67 -16.37
CA GLU A 106 -1.72 -7.53 -17.61
C GLU A 106 -0.47 -8.43 -17.57
N TYR A 107 -0.08 -8.90 -16.41
CA TYR A 107 1.04 -9.81 -16.23
C TYR A 107 0.56 -11.26 -16.17
N LYS A 108 1.25 -12.15 -16.87
CA LYS A 108 1.01 -13.60 -16.79
C LYS A 108 1.53 -14.16 -15.46
N THR A 109 0.94 -13.70 -14.37
CA THR A 109 1.25 -14.26 -13.06
C THR A 109 0.58 -15.61 -12.93
N ARG A 110 1.36 -16.65 -12.59
CA ARG A 110 0.75 -17.89 -12.07
C ARG A 110 0.03 -17.51 -10.77
N PHE A 111 -1.08 -18.20 -10.46
CA PHE A 111 -1.81 -18.09 -9.20
C PHE A 111 -0.93 -18.54 -8.02
N ASP A 112 0.21 -17.91 -7.83
CA ASP A 112 1.19 -18.25 -6.85
C ASP A 112 1.26 -17.09 -5.85
N LYS A 113 1.22 -17.41 -4.57
CA LYS A 113 1.26 -16.48 -3.40
C LYS A 113 2.49 -15.55 -3.35
N LYS A 114 3.14 -15.31 -4.49
CA LYS A 114 4.40 -14.56 -4.61
C LYS A 114 4.23 -13.13 -5.11
N VAL A 115 3.00 -12.62 -5.28
CA VAL A 115 2.76 -11.28 -5.85
C VAL A 115 3.53 -10.21 -5.10
N VAL A 116 3.46 -10.19 -3.78
CA VAL A 116 4.20 -9.24 -2.94
C VAL A 116 5.71 -9.35 -3.18
N LYS A 117 6.24 -10.57 -3.19
CA LYS A 117 7.68 -10.80 -3.44
C LYS A 117 8.09 -10.33 -4.83
N ASP A 118 7.30 -10.65 -5.85
CA ASP A 118 7.59 -10.28 -7.22
C ASP A 118 7.49 -8.76 -7.42
N TYR A 119 6.55 -8.10 -6.74
CA TYR A 119 6.46 -6.65 -6.68
C TYR A 119 7.72 -6.04 -6.06
N LEU A 120 8.13 -6.52 -4.87
CA LEU A 120 9.33 -6.04 -4.18
C LEU A 120 10.63 -6.30 -4.96
N LEU A 121 10.63 -7.29 -5.87
CA LEU A 121 11.72 -7.54 -6.83
C LEU A 121 11.62 -6.65 -8.08
N GLY A 122 10.66 -5.75 -8.17
CA GLY A 122 10.47 -4.83 -9.29
C GLY A 122 9.92 -5.47 -10.56
N ARG A 123 9.38 -6.69 -10.50
CA ARG A 123 8.90 -7.44 -11.68
C ARG A 123 7.68 -6.80 -12.34
N TYR A 124 6.93 -6.02 -11.60
CA TYR A 124 5.75 -5.31 -12.09
C TYR A 124 6.01 -3.82 -12.36
N GLY A 125 7.24 -3.32 -12.22
CA GLY A 125 7.52 -1.88 -12.22
C GLY A 125 7.00 -1.23 -10.93
N ALA A 126 6.62 0.04 -10.99
CA ALA A 126 5.99 0.83 -9.92
C ALA A 126 6.77 0.92 -8.58
N LEU A 127 7.94 0.32 -8.47
CA LEU A 127 8.84 0.56 -7.35
C LEU A 127 9.69 1.80 -7.63
N PRO A 128 9.87 2.69 -6.65
CA PRO A 128 10.89 3.71 -6.74
C PRO A 128 12.24 3.02 -6.97
N VAL A 129 12.84 3.22 -8.14
CA VAL A 129 14.22 2.79 -8.37
C VAL A 129 15.09 3.72 -7.53
N PHE A 130 15.37 3.31 -6.30
CA PHE A 130 16.50 3.86 -5.59
C PHE A 130 17.72 3.39 -6.40
N LYS A 131 18.28 4.28 -7.25
CA LYS A 131 19.66 4.11 -7.64
C LYS A 131 20.38 3.96 -6.31
N GLN A 132 20.92 2.81 -6.05
CA GLN A 132 21.92 2.64 -5.00
C GLN A 132 22.95 3.71 -5.30
N ALA A 133 22.69 4.89 -4.75
CA ALA A 133 23.61 5.98 -4.86
C ALA A 133 24.85 5.47 -4.17
N ALA A 134 25.98 5.79 -4.72
CA ALA A 134 27.34 5.58 -4.27
C ALA A 134 27.59 6.04 -2.81
N LEU A 135 26.72 5.66 -1.87
CA LEU A 135 26.83 5.88 -0.45
C LEU A 135 27.60 4.74 0.26
N TRP A 136 27.91 3.68 -0.49
CA TRP A 136 28.69 2.53 -0.04
C TRP A 136 29.71 2.17 -1.13
N ARG A 137 30.46 3.16 -1.64
CA ARG A 137 31.78 2.88 -2.18
C ARG A 137 32.65 2.73 -0.96
N ASP A 138 32.92 1.50 -0.62
CA ASP A 138 34.02 1.16 0.27
C ASP A 138 35.29 1.75 -0.37
N ASP A 139 36.03 2.55 0.43
CA ASP A 139 37.30 3.17 0.06
C ASP A 139 38.42 2.11 -0.04
N GLU A 140 38.13 0.88 -0.50
CA GLU A 140 39.06 -0.25 -0.58
C GLU A 140 39.75 -0.42 -1.94
N GLU A 141 39.46 0.43 -2.95
CA GLU A 141 40.12 0.28 -4.26
C GLU A 141 41.29 1.25 -4.53
N GLU A 142 41.72 2.07 -3.57
CA GLU A 142 42.84 3.02 -3.76
C GLU A 142 44.19 2.53 -3.23
N GLU A 143 44.34 1.33 -2.61
CA GLU A 143 45.61 0.86 -2.10
C GLU A 143 46.42 -0.02 -3.09
N ASP A 144 45.85 -0.53 -4.17
CA ASP A 144 46.57 -1.47 -5.06
C ASP A 144 47.31 -0.82 -6.25
N GLU A 145 47.12 0.47 -6.54
CA GLU A 145 47.83 1.12 -7.67
C GLU A 145 49.19 1.77 -7.28
N ASN A 146 49.53 1.79 -6.00
CA ASN A 146 50.81 2.41 -5.57
C ASN A 146 51.98 1.43 -5.35
N GLU A 147 51.79 0.12 -5.45
CA GLU A 147 52.89 -0.84 -5.30
C GLU A 147 53.64 -1.20 -6.60
N GLU A 148 53.11 -0.87 -7.79
CA GLU A 148 53.82 -1.15 -9.07
C GLU A 148 54.70 -0.01 -9.57
N ALA A 149 54.78 1.12 -8.89
CA ALA A 149 55.61 2.26 -9.31
C ALA A 149 57.04 2.27 -8.72
N PHE A 150 57.43 1.27 -7.92
CA PHE A 150 58.77 1.17 -7.30
C PHE A 150 59.44 -0.19 -7.52
N LYS A 151 59.53 -0.60 -8.80
CA LYS A 151 60.51 -1.64 -9.17
C LYS A 151 61.23 -1.30 -10.47
#